data_7e512bd0b9a1d9e603ec1a872b752fc1
#
_entry.id   7e512bd0b9a1d9e603ec1a872b752fc1
#
_cell.length_a   1.000
_cell.length_b   1.000
_cell.length_c   1.000
_cell.angle_alpha   90.00
_cell.angle_beta   90.00
_cell.angle_gamma   90.00
#
_symmetry.space_group_name_H-M   'P 1'
#
loop_
_entity.id
_entity.type
_entity.pdbx_description
1 polymer ?
#
loop_
_entity_poly.entity_id
_entity_poly.type
_entity_poly.pdbx_seq_one_letter_code
_entity_poly.pdbx_strand_id
1 'polypeptide(L)'
;MPVWHPEKAVISEETMDGQIFSYGEYKDIRLRLAGRYQIDNAATVLEAVDALRRNGVSIPEDAVRKGFVKVTWPGRFQVLEKEPTVIADGAHNRDAARRLAENVRTYLTDRKIVGVMGVFKDKEYEQIAEIMAPYLSKVYTIDLPNGERNLGKERLCEVLKAKNIQSEPAENIADALEKAKAECGKEDVVLVFGSLSYLGEVIRLERETNVFERKKEERTLW
;
A
#
# COMPACT_ATOMS: atom_id res chain seq x y z
N MET A 1 4.16 -7.93 36.27
CA MET A 1 3.78 -6.67 35.62
C MET A 1 2.35 -6.84 35.11
N PRO A 2 1.43 -5.93 35.33
CA PRO A 2 0.11 -6.01 34.74
C PRO A 2 0.23 -5.91 33.20
N VAL A 3 -0.37 -6.87 32.50
CA VAL A 3 -0.51 -6.82 31.03
C VAL A 3 -1.61 -5.80 30.76
N TRP A 4 -1.26 -4.72 30.09
CA TRP A 4 -2.19 -3.69 29.69
C TRP A 4 -2.89 -4.13 28.40
N HIS A 5 -4.22 -4.09 28.41
CA HIS A 5 -5.02 -4.36 27.22
C HIS A 5 -5.48 -3.03 26.64
N PRO A 6 -5.03 -2.66 25.44
CA PRO A 6 -5.44 -1.39 24.84
C PRO A 6 -6.95 -1.36 24.60
N GLU A 7 -7.55 -0.19 24.82
CA GLU A 7 -8.93 0.10 24.40
C GLU A 7 -9.05 -0.07 22.88
N LYS A 8 -10.26 -0.36 22.40
CA LYS A 8 -10.50 -0.34 20.95
C LYS A 8 -10.63 1.11 20.46
N ALA A 9 -9.88 1.46 19.44
CA ALA A 9 -10.06 2.71 18.74
C ALA A 9 -11.44 2.76 18.05
N VAL A 10 -12.09 3.92 18.10
CA VAL A 10 -13.35 4.19 17.40
C VAL A 10 -13.04 5.03 16.16
N ILE A 11 -13.32 4.48 14.99
CA ILE A 11 -13.11 5.15 13.70
C ILE A 11 -14.39 5.92 13.34
N SER A 12 -14.26 7.21 13.08
CA SER A 12 -15.37 8.07 12.64
C SER A 12 -15.34 8.37 11.15
N GLU A 13 -14.16 8.34 10.52
CA GLU A 13 -13.98 8.52 9.08
C GLU A 13 -12.85 7.62 8.58
N GLU A 14 -13.05 7.01 7.39
CA GLU A 14 -12.08 6.11 6.78
C GLU A 14 -12.06 6.32 5.25
N THR A 15 -10.93 6.80 4.73
CA THR A 15 -10.71 7.06 3.30
C THR A 15 -9.32 6.62 2.85
N MET A 16 -9.06 6.61 1.54
CA MET A 16 -7.71 6.38 1.01
C MET A 16 -6.72 7.51 1.33
N ASP A 17 -7.21 8.72 1.63
CA ASP A 17 -6.38 9.88 1.97
C ASP A 17 -6.05 9.95 3.47
N GLY A 18 -6.70 9.09 4.29
CA GLY A 18 -6.49 9.03 5.73
C GLY A 18 -7.74 8.68 6.51
N GLN A 19 -7.63 8.74 7.82
CA GLN A 19 -8.65 8.31 8.77
C GLN A 19 -8.81 9.30 9.92
N ILE A 20 -10.00 9.34 10.53
CA ILE A 20 -10.25 10.04 11.79
C ILE A 20 -10.69 9.00 12.82
N PHE A 21 -10.04 8.99 13.97
CA PHE A 21 -10.33 8.05 15.04
C PHE A 21 -10.19 8.68 16.42
N SER A 22 -10.82 8.05 17.42
CA SER A 22 -10.65 8.36 18.82
C SER A 22 -10.10 7.13 19.57
N TYR A 23 -9.22 7.38 20.56
CA TYR A 23 -8.61 6.36 21.39
C TYR A 23 -8.34 6.90 22.79
N GLY A 24 -8.92 6.28 23.83
CA GLY A 24 -8.84 6.78 25.20
C GLY A 24 -9.28 8.24 25.30
N GLU A 25 -8.44 9.07 25.88
CA GLU A 25 -8.67 10.52 26.01
C GLU A 25 -8.46 11.30 24.69
N TYR A 26 -7.81 10.69 23.70
CA TYR A 26 -7.56 11.32 22.42
C TYR A 26 -8.78 11.26 21.52
N LYS A 27 -9.42 12.40 21.26
CA LYS A 27 -10.61 12.53 20.42
C LYS A 27 -10.25 13.10 19.05
N ASP A 28 -10.88 12.55 18.00
CA ASP A 28 -10.79 13.05 16.62
C ASP A 28 -9.36 13.24 16.10
N ILE A 29 -8.52 12.23 16.33
CA ILE A 29 -7.17 12.19 15.79
C ILE A 29 -7.22 11.94 14.28
N ARG A 30 -6.63 12.85 13.50
CA ARG A 30 -6.47 12.71 12.05
C ARG A 30 -5.17 11.98 11.74
N LEU A 31 -5.27 10.83 11.11
CA LEU A 31 -4.15 10.01 10.66
C LEU A 31 -4.08 10.02 9.14
N ARG A 32 -2.97 10.48 8.57
CA ARG A 32 -2.75 10.55 7.11
C ARG A 32 -2.29 9.22 6.49
N LEU A 33 -2.70 8.11 7.04
CA LEU A 33 -2.42 6.77 6.50
C LEU A 33 -3.73 6.02 6.33
N ALA A 34 -3.89 5.32 5.22
CA ALA A 34 -5.03 4.46 4.95
C ALA A 34 -4.84 3.06 5.56
N GLY A 35 -5.96 2.38 5.82
CA GLY A 35 -6.01 1.01 6.32
C GLY A 35 -6.18 0.91 7.84
N ARG A 36 -7.13 0.09 8.25
CA ARG A 36 -7.52 -0.09 9.67
C ARG A 36 -6.37 -0.50 10.57
N TYR A 37 -5.45 -1.32 10.06
CA TYR A 37 -4.25 -1.71 10.81
C TYR A 37 -3.34 -0.53 11.20
N GLN A 38 -3.46 0.60 10.49
CA GLN A 38 -2.73 1.83 10.87
C GLN A 38 -3.34 2.50 12.09
N ILE A 39 -4.62 2.27 12.36
CA ILE A 39 -5.26 2.73 13.61
C ILE A 39 -4.67 1.97 14.81
N ASP A 40 -4.44 0.64 14.69
CA ASP A 40 -3.80 -0.15 15.74
C ASP A 40 -2.36 0.32 15.99
N ASN A 41 -1.64 0.64 14.90
CA ASN A 41 -0.30 1.22 15.00
C ASN A 41 -0.34 2.61 15.68
N ALA A 42 -1.31 3.44 15.32
CA ALA A 42 -1.50 4.77 15.90
C ALA A 42 -1.87 4.68 17.40
N ALA A 43 -2.74 3.76 17.78
CA ALA A 43 -3.06 3.49 19.19
C ALA A 43 -1.79 3.10 19.98
N THR A 44 -0.94 2.23 19.42
CA THR A 44 0.34 1.87 20.02
C THR A 44 1.26 3.09 20.22
N VAL A 45 1.27 4.02 19.25
CA VAL A 45 2.03 5.28 19.37
C VAL A 45 1.48 6.16 20.49
N LEU A 46 0.14 6.28 20.62
CA LEU A 46 -0.50 7.05 21.69
C LEU A 46 -0.14 6.48 23.08
N GLU A 47 -0.16 5.15 23.22
CA GLU A 47 0.29 4.47 24.44
C GLU A 47 1.75 4.76 24.78
N ALA A 48 2.62 4.73 23.77
CA ALA A 48 4.03 5.06 23.96
C ALA A 48 4.22 6.52 24.38
N VAL A 49 3.45 7.46 23.82
CA VAL A 49 3.43 8.88 24.21
C VAL A 49 3.01 9.02 25.67
N ASP A 50 1.93 8.35 26.09
CA ASP A 50 1.46 8.42 27.47
C ASP A 50 2.44 7.77 28.46
N ALA A 51 3.09 6.68 28.05
CA ALA A 51 4.15 6.09 28.87
C ALA A 51 5.33 7.04 29.04
N LEU A 52 5.75 7.74 28.00
CA LEU A 52 6.81 8.75 28.07
C LEU A 52 6.42 9.92 28.95
N ARG A 53 5.20 10.43 28.84
CA ARG A 53 4.68 11.50 29.69
C ARG A 53 4.67 11.11 31.17
N ARG A 54 4.23 9.89 31.50
CA ARG A 54 4.27 9.36 32.87
C ARG A 54 5.71 9.26 33.42
N ASN A 55 6.70 9.14 32.55
CA ASN A 55 8.12 9.15 32.91
C ASN A 55 8.76 10.56 32.84
N GLY A 56 7.96 11.62 32.80
CA GLY A 56 8.43 13.00 32.88
C GLY A 56 8.86 13.64 31.56
N VAL A 57 8.65 12.96 30.42
CA VAL A 57 8.95 13.55 29.11
C VAL A 57 7.80 14.48 28.72
N SER A 58 8.11 15.75 28.44
CA SER A 58 7.12 16.73 28.00
C SER A 58 6.83 16.56 26.50
N ILE A 59 5.64 16.05 26.17
CA ILE A 59 5.14 15.92 24.79
C ILE A 59 3.80 16.64 24.71
N PRO A 60 3.72 17.85 24.13
CA PRO A 60 2.46 18.57 23.95
C PRO A 60 1.48 17.82 23.05
N GLU A 61 0.19 17.91 23.35
CA GLU A 61 -0.85 17.25 22.54
C GLU A 61 -0.85 17.74 21.08
N ASP A 62 -0.63 19.02 20.87
CA ASP A 62 -0.50 19.60 19.53
C ASP A 62 0.64 18.96 18.69
N ALA A 63 1.76 18.61 19.35
CA ALA A 63 2.84 17.89 18.68
C ALA A 63 2.43 16.48 18.24
N VAL A 64 1.65 15.78 19.09
CA VAL A 64 1.11 14.45 18.76
C VAL A 64 0.17 14.54 17.56
N ARG A 65 -0.81 15.46 17.60
CA ARG A 65 -1.77 15.67 16.51
C ARG A 65 -1.08 16.06 15.20
N LYS A 66 -0.12 16.97 15.23
CA LYS A 66 0.69 17.35 14.07
C LYS A 66 1.50 16.19 13.52
N GLY A 67 2.02 15.32 14.38
CA GLY A 67 2.72 14.10 14.00
C GLY A 67 1.84 13.18 13.15
N PHE A 68 0.64 12.87 13.59
CA PHE A 68 -0.30 12.01 12.86
C PHE A 68 -0.77 12.60 11.52
N VAL A 69 -0.96 13.93 11.45
CA VAL A 69 -1.32 14.63 10.20
C VAL A 69 -0.16 14.65 9.19
N LYS A 70 1.08 14.72 9.68
CA LYS A 70 2.29 14.84 8.83
C LYS A 70 2.92 13.51 8.47
N VAL A 71 2.53 12.41 9.15
CA VAL A 71 3.15 11.11 8.91
C VAL A 71 2.99 10.68 7.45
N THR A 72 4.08 10.18 6.90
CA THR A 72 4.10 9.51 5.59
C THR A 72 4.85 8.19 5.74
N TRP A 73 4.35 7.15 5.10
CA TRP A 73 5.02 5.86 5.10
C TRP A 73 5.03 5.30 3.67
N PRO A 74 6.10 5.55 2.91
CA PRO A 74 6.18 5.10 1.53
C PRO A 74 5.98 3.58 1.40
N GLY A 75 5.19 3.18 0.40
CA GLY A 75 4.90 1.78 0.15
C GLY A 75 3.95 1.11 1.17
N ARG A 76 3.09 1.87 1.83
CA ARG A 76 1.99 1.35 2.66
C ARG A 76 0.67 1.90 2.16
N PHE A 77 0.02 1.15 1.26
CA PHE A 77 -1.21 1.52 0.55
C PHE A 77 -1.15 2.95 0.01
N GLN A 78 0.00 3.28 -0.58
CA GLN A 78 0.31 4.63 -1.02
C GLN A 78 -0.27 4.90 -2.39
N VAL A 79 -1.15 5.86 -2.50
CA VAL A 79 -1.65 6.37 -3.79
C VAL A 79 -0.56 7.21 -4.45
N LEU A 80 -0.14 6.83 -5.65
CA LEU A 80 0.88 7.50 -6.45
C LEU A 80 0.28 8.33 -7.59
N GLU A 81 -0.83 7.87 -8.16
CA GLU A 81 -1.59 8.51 -9.22
C GLU A 81 -3.09 8.28 -9.01
N LYS A 82 -3.94 9.14 -9.57
CA LYS A 82 -5.39 9.08 -9.36
C LYS A 82 -6.19 8.55 -10.56
N GLU A 83 -5.70 8.72 -11.78
CA GLU A 83 -6.42 8.37 -13.03
C GLU A 83 -5.48 7.76 -14.09
N PRO A 84 -5.40 6.40 -14.22
CA PRO A 84 -5.96 5.41 -13.30
C PRO A 84 -5.31 5.50 -11.92
N THR A 85 -6.01 5.01 -10.90
CA THR A 85 -5.41 5.00 -9.57
C THR A 85 -4.25 4.02 -9.50
N VAL A 86 -3.04 4.51 -9.19
CA VAL A 86 -1.86 3.65 -8.97
C VAL A 86 -1.56 3.59 -7.48
N ILE A 87 -1.57 2.39 -6.91
CA ILE A 87 -1.31 2.15 -5.49
C ILE A 87 -0.07 1.26 -5.33
N ALA A 88 0.84 1.68 -4.46
CA ALA A 88 2.01 0.88 -4.06
C ALA A 88 1.85 0.38 -2.62
N ASP A 89 1.97 -0.94 -2.42
CA ASP A 89 1.97 -1.57 -1.10
C ASP A 89 3.07 -2.63 -0.96
N GLY A 90 3.81 -2.58 0.14
CA GLY A 90 4.91 -3.48 0.42
C GLY A 90 4.50 -4.84 1.01
N ALA A 91 3.27 -5.30 0.82
CA ALA A 91 2.82 -6.61 1.28
C ALA A 91 3.69 -7.73 0.66
N HIS A 92 4.42 -8.46 1.51
CA HIS A 92 5.41 -9.45 1.09
C HIS A 92 5.37 -10.74 1.94
N ASN A 93 4.38 -10.89 2.79
CA ASN A 93 4.08 -12.10 3.56
C ASN A 93 2.57 -12.27 3.69
N ARG A 94 2.14 -13.40 4.21
CA ARG A 94 0.72 -13.76 4.35
C ARG A 94 -0.10 -12.75 5.16
N ASP A 95 0.44 -12.27 6.29
CA ASP A 95 -0.29 -11.32 7.13
C ASP A 95 -0.46 -9.96 6.45
N ALA A 96 0.60 -9.45 5.82
CA ALA A 96 0.54 -8.22 5.05
C ALA A 96 -0.41 -8.35 3.83
N ALA A 97 -0.46 -9.50 3.16
CA ALA A 97 -1.40 -9.73 2.07
C ALA A 97 -2.87 -9.71 2.55
N ARG A 98 -3.16 -10.25 3.74
CA ARG A 98 -4.50 -10.14 4.34
C ARG A 98 -4.90 -8.69 4.61
N ARG A 99 -3.99 -7.89 5.16
CA ARG A 99 -4.22 -6.46 5.41
C ARG A 99 -4.41 -5.68 4.10
N LEU A 100 -3.64 -6.02 3.06
CA LEU A 100 -3.82 -5.46 1.72
C LEU A 100 -5.19 -5.84 1.14
N ALA A 101 -5.60 -7.11 1.25
CA ALA A 101 -6.92 -7.56 0.82
C ALA A 101 -8.07 -6.86 1.57
N GLU A 102 -7.91 -6.58 2.87
CA GLU A 102 -8.86 -5.77 3.64
C GLU A 102 -8.96 -4.35 3.09
N ASN A 103 -7.84 -3.70 2.80
CA ASN A 103 -7.82 -2.36 2.20
C ASN A 103 -8.48 -2.36 0.82
N VAL A 104 -8.16 -3.33 -0.03
CA VAL A 104 -8.79 -3.49 -1.35
C VAL A 104 -10.31 -3.59 -1.21
N ARG A 105 -10.80 -4.45 -0.31
CA ARG A 105 -12.23 -4.61 -0.06
C ARG A 105 -12.89 -3.36 0.51
N THR A 106 -12.17 -2.57 1.32
CA THR A 106 -12.71 -1.36 1.95
C THR A 106 -12.77 -0.18 0.98
N TYR A 107 -11.72 0.00 0.17
CA TYR A 107 -11.55 1.24 -0.60
C TYR A 107 -11.74 1.08 -2.12
N LEU A 108 -11.67 -0.15 -2.64
CA LEU A 108 -11.63 -0.41 -4.08
C LEU A 108 -12.77 -1.33 -4.55
N THR A 109 -13.89 -1.34 -3.82
CA THR A 109 -15.07 -2.12 -4.19
C THR A 109 -15.53 -1.76 -5.60
N ASP A 110 -15.88 -2.80 -6.39
CA ASP A 110 -16.40 -2.70 -7.76
C ASP A 110 -15.43 -2.08 -8.80
N ARG A 111 -14.16 -1.89 -8.43
CA ARG A 111 -13.14 -1.41 -9.36
C ARG A 111 -12.34 -2.59 -9.94
N LYS A 112 -12.07 -2.54 -11.25
CA LYS A 112 -11.12 -3.47 -11.87
C LYS A 112 -9.71 -3.19 -11.36
N ILE A 113 -8.99 -4.25 -10.92
CA ILE A 113 -7.64 -4.14 -10.40
C ILE A 113 -6.69 -4.96 -11.26
N VAL A 114 -5.70 -4.28 -11.84
CA VAL A 114 -4.58 -4.92 -12.54
C VAL A 114 -3.35 -4.86 -11.63
N GLY A 115 -2.78 -6.03 -11.32
CA GLY A 115 -1.63 -6.16 -10.41
C GLY A 115 -0.29 -6.01 -11.13
N VAL A 116 0.71 -5.47 -10.43
CA VAL A 116 2.13 -5.62 -10.74
C VAL A 116 2.78 -6.28 -9.55
N MET A 117 3.36 -7.47 -9.73
CA MET A 117 3.85 -8.29 -8.62
C MET A 117 5.26 -8.84 -8.88
N GLY A 118 6.13 -8.64 -7.89
CA GLY A 118 7.43 -9.29 -7.79
C GLY A 118 7.65 -9.77 -6.35
N VAL A 119 8.24 -10.95 -6.17
CA VAL A 119 8.40 -11.56 -4.86
C VAL A 119 9.70 -12.35 -4.75
N PHE A 120 10.27 -12.43 -3.56
CA PHE A 120 11.41 -13.29 -3.27
C PHE A 120 10.97 -14.74 -3.02
N LYS A 121 11.79 -15.71 -3.44
CA LYS A 121 11.53 -17.16 -3.31
C LYS A 121 11.42 -17.67 -1.87
N ASP A 122 11.98 -16.91 -0.91
CA ASP A 122 11.92 -17.24 0.52
C ASP A 122 10.64 -16.72 1.20
N LYS A 123 9.71 -16.13 0.44
CA LYS A 123 8.44 -15.62 0.94
C LYS A 123 7.29 -16.58 0.67
N GLU A 124 6.21 -16.40 1.40
CA GLU A 124 4.97 -17.18 1.28
C GLU A 124 4.17 -16.76 0.02
N TYR A 125 4.82 -16.76 -1.15
CA TYR A 125 4.26 -16.18 -2.38
C TYR A 125 2.99 -16.89 -2.86
N GLU A 126 2.84 -18.19 -2.62
CA GLU A 126 1.63 -18.95 -2.97
C GLU A 126 0.43 -18.50 -2.15
N GLN A 127 0.64 -18.25 -0.84
CA GLN A 127 -0.39 -17.73 0.05
C GLN A 127 -0.73 -16.27 -0.26
N ILE A 128 0.26 -15.45 -0.63
CA ILE A 128 0.02 -14.09 -1.09
C ILE A 128 -0.86 -14.10 -2.35
N ALA A 129 -0.52 -14.92 -3.34
CA ALA A 129 -1.30 -15.08 -4.56
C ALA A 129 -2.73 -15.55 -4.27
N GLU A 130 -2.91 -16.55 -3.40
CA GLU A 130 -4.22 -17.08 -3.01
C GLU A 130 -5.10 -16.03 -2.33
N ILE A 131 -4.55 -15.24 -1.40
CA ILE A 131 -5.28 -14.19 -0.69
C ILE A 131 -5.70 -13.07 -1.65
N MET A 132 -4.83 -12.72 -2.60
CA MET A 132 -5.09 -11.61 -3.52
C MET A 132 -5.91 -12.01 -4.75
N ALA A 133 -5.97 -13.30 -5.09
CA ALA A 133 -6.66 -13.83 -6.27
C ALA A 133 -8.09 -13.29 -6.48
N PRO A 134 -8.96 -13.21 -5.46
CA PRO A 134 -10.34 -12.75 -5.65
C PRO A 134 -10.48 -11.30 -6.09
N TYR A 135 -9.42 -10.52 -5.99
CA TYR A 135 -9.45 -9.06 -6.22
C TYR A 135 -8.79 -8.64 -7.53
N LEU A 136 -8.03 -9.54 -8.17
CA LEU A 136 -7.17 -9.20 -9.31
C LEU A 136 -7.77 -9.71 -10.62
N SER A 137 -7.93 -8.84 -11.60
CA SER A 137 -8.36 -9.21 -12.95
C SER A 137 -7.20 -9.78 -13.79
N LYS A 138 -6.01 -9.22 -13.63
CA LYS A 138 -4.76 -9.65 -14.26
C LYS A 138 -3.56 -9.22 -13.44
N VAL A 139 -2.42 -9.90 -13.58
CA VAL A 139 -1.16 -9.55 -12.93
C VAL A 139 -0.01 -9.57 -13.92
N TYR A 140 0.77 -8.51 -13.99
CA TYR A 140 2.07 -8.46 -14.63
C TYR A 140 3.14 -8.83 -13.61
N THR A 141 3.90 -9.88 -13.91
CA THR A 141 4.95 -10.37 -13.02
C THR A 141 6.32 -9.79 -13.42
N ILE A 142 7.13 -9.44 -12.43
CA ILE A 142 8.45 -8.85 -12.63
C ILE A 142 9.54 -9.60 -11.87
N ASP A 143 10.76 -9.47 -12.35
CA ASP A 143 11.95 -9.85 -11.60
C ASP A 143 12.30 -8.79 -10.57
N LEU A 144 12.75 -9.23 -9.38
CA LEU A 144 13.23 -8.32 -8.34
C LEU A 144 14.75 -8.10 -8.45
N PRO A 145 15.24 -6.91 -8.10
CA PRO A 145 16.67 -6.71 -7.90
C PRO A 145 17.16 -7.66 -6.80
N ASN A 146 18.30 -8.26 -6.94
CA ASN A 146 18.85 -9.34 -6.12
C ASN A 146 18.49 -10.74 -6.65
N GLY A 147 19.17 -11.11 -7.74
CA GLY A 147 18.91 -12.33 -8.50
C GLY A 147 18.94 -13.62 -7.69
N GLU A 148 19.78 -13.75 -6.66
CA GLU A 148 19.85 -14.96 -5.84
C GLU A 148 18.57 -15.28 -5.07
N ARG A 149 17.85 -14.24 -4.63
CA ARG A 149 16.59 -14.36 -3.86
C ARG A 149 15.35 -14.23 -4.74
N ASN A 150 15.50 -13.79 -5.98
CA ASN A 150 14.37 -13.61 -6.88
C ASN A 150 13.66 -14.96 -7.13
N LEU A 151 12.34 -14.98 -7.10
CA LEU A 151 11.55 -16.15 -7.49
C LEU A 151 11.58 -16.35 -9.00
N GLY A 152 11.69 -15.27 -9.77
CA GLY A 152 11.58 -15.24 -11.21
C GLY A 152 10.15 -14.97 -11.69
N LYS A 153 10.02 -14.05 -12.62
CA LYS A 153 8.74 -13.60 -13.17
C LYS A 153 7.95 -14.71 -13.85
N GLU A 154 8.62 -15.62 -14.56
CA GLU A 154 8.00 -16.78 -15.22
C GLU A 154 7.41 -17.73 -14.17
N ARG A 155 8.17 -18.05 -13.12
CA ARG A 155 7.70 -18.92 -12.05
C ARG A 155 6.54 -18.31 -11.28
N LEU A 156 6.58 -17.01 -10.98
CA LEU A 156 5.48 -16.31 -10.33
C LEU A 156 4.23 -16.32 -11.20
N CYS A 157 4.39 -16.14 -12.53
CA CYS A 157 3.30 -16.21 -13.49
C CYS A 157 2.62 -17.59 -13.48
N GLU A 158 3.38 -18.69 -13.43
CA GLU A 158 2.84 -20.06 -13.30
C GLU A 158 2.03 -20.24 -12.01
N VAL A 159 2.54 -19.75 -10.88
CA VAL A 159 1.84 -19.79 -9.59
C VAL A 159 0.51 -19.06 -9.63
N LEU A 160 0.49 -17.87 -10.23
CA LEU A 160 -0.73 -17.08 -10.38
C LEU A 160 -1.76 -17.77 -11.29
N LYS A 161 -1.32 -18.33 -12.43
CA LYS A 161 -2.17 -19.11 -13.34
C LYS A 161 -2.77 -20.34 -12.67
N ALA A 162 -2.01 -21.02 -11.80
CA ALA A 162 -2.51 -22.15 -11.01
C ALA A 162 -3.61 -21.74 -9.99
N LYS A 163 -3.71 -20.45 -9.67
CA LYS A 163 -4.77 -19.85 -8.85
C LYS A 163 -5.88 -19.18 -9.69
N ASN A 164 -5.94 -19.49 -10.99
CA ASN A 164 -6.89 -18.92 -11.96
C ASN A 164 -6.78 -17.39 -12.15
N ILE A 165 -5.61 -16.81 -11.89
CA ILE A 165 -5.35 -15.40 -12.15
C ILE A 165 -4.70 -15.28 -13.53
N GLN A 166 -5.29 -14.47 -14.41
CA GLN A 166 -4.63 -14.07 -15.64
C GLN A 166 -3.29 -13.41 -15.31
N SER A 167 -2.19 -13.89 -15.89
CA SER A 167 -0.88 -13.32 -15.60
C SER A 167 0.08 -13.44 -16.78
N GLU A 168 0.96 -12.46 -16.89
CA GLU A 168 1.94 -12.32 -17.96
C GLU A 168 3.25 -11.76 -17.40
N PRO A 169 4.42 -12.32 -17.75
CA PRO A 169 5.69 -11.77 -17.38
C PRO A 169 5.97 -10.47 -18.16
N ALA A 170 6.43 -9.44 -17.46
CA ALA A 170 6.87 -8.19 -18.05
C ALA A 170 8.39 -8.12 -18.20
N GLU A 171 8.90 -7.29 -19.09
CA GLU A 171 10.34 -7.17 -19.30
C GLU A 171 11.05 -6.58 -18.08
N ASN A 172 10.46 -5.51 -17.52
CA ASN A 172 10.94 -4.80 -16.35
C ASN A 172 9.77 -4.06 -15.64
N ILE A 173 10.08 -3.29 -14.61
CA ILE A 173 9.08 -2.55 -13.81
C ILE A 173 8.35 -1.50 -14.66
N ALA A 174 9.06 -0.79 -15.52
CA ALA A 174 8.47 0.26 -16.37
C ALA A 174 7.48 -0.35 -17.39
N ASP A 175 7.87 -1.44 -18.08
CA ASP A 175 7.00 -2.19 -18.99
C ASP A 175 5.76 -2.75 -18.27
N ALA A 176 5.92 -3.27 -17.04
CA ALA A 176 4.81 -3.77 -16.24
C ALA A 176 3.80 -2.66 -15.89
N LEU A 177 4.28 -1.49 -15.49
CA LEU A 177 3.44 -0.34 -15.17
C LEU A 177 2.71 0.20 -16.40
N GLU A 178 3.42 0.34 -17.52
CA GLU A 178 2.85 0.78 -18.79
C GLU A 178 1.74 -0.16 -19.26
N LYS A 179 2.01 -1.47 -19.31
CA LYS A 179 1.01 -2.49 -19.68
C LYS A 179 -0.19 -2.50 -18.74
N ALA A 180 0.06 -2.42 -17.42
CA ALA A 180 -1.02 -2.40 -16.45
C ALA A 180 -1.91 -1.17 -16.58
N LYS A 181 -1.32 0.01 -16.78
CA LYS A 181 -2.08 1.26 -17.02
C LYS A 181 -2.85 1.21 -18.33
N ALA A 182 -2.27 0.66 -19.41
CA ALA A 182 -2.93 0.54 -20.70
C ALA A 182 -4.20 -0.34 -20.66
N GLU A 183 -4.30 -1.27 -19.71
CA GLU A 183 -5.49 -2.10 -19.50
C GLU A 183 -6.55 -1.46 -18.58
N CYS A 184 -6.22 -0.35 -17.95
CA CYS A 184 -7.08 0.35 -17.00
C CYS A 184 -7.80 1.51 -17.65
N GLY A 185 -9.10 1.64 -17.35
CA GLY A 185 -9.84 2.89 -17.52
C GLY A 185 -9.53 3.85 -16.35
N LYS A 186 -10.07 5.06 -16.40
CA LYS A 186 -9.82 6.11 -15.39
C LYS A 186 -10.19 5.70 -13.96
N GLU A 187 -11.26 4.92 -13.81
CA GLU A 187 -11.77 4.46 -12.51
C GLU A 187 -11.09 3.17 -12.02
N ASP A 188 -10.28 2.53 -12.87
CA ASP A 188 -9.61 1.29 -12.55
C ASP A 188 -8.34 1.52 -11.71
N VAL A 189 -7.74 0.43 -11.23
CA VAL A 189 -6.62 0.46 -10.30
C VAL A 189 -5.45 -0.38 -10.81
N VAL A 190 -4.26 0.20 -10.78
CA VAL A 190 -3.00 -0.54 -10.83
C VAL A 190 -2.50 -0.73 -9.40
N LEU A 191 -2.41 -1.99 -8.96
CA LEU A 191 -1.94 -2.35 -7.62
C LEU A 191 -0.56 -2.99 -7.68
N VAL A 192 0.45 -2.30 -7.16
CA VAL A 192 1.84 -2.76 -7.10
C VAL A 192 2.14 -3.34 -5.73
N PHE A 193 2.50 -4.64 -5.66
CA PHE A 193 2.72 -5.34 -4.38
C PHE A 193 3.66 -6.54 -4.50
N GLY A 194 3.99 -7.18 -3.37
CA GLY A 194 4.80 -8.41 -3.30
C GLY A 194 6.18 -8.22 -2.67
N SER A 195 6.77 -7.03 -2.76
CA SER A 195 8.04 -6.71 -2.08
C SER A 195 8.24 -5.21 -1.92
N LEU A 196 8.87 -4.81 -0.82
CA LEU A 196 9.33 -3.41 -0.62
C LEU A 196 10.54 -3.07 -1.50
N SER A 197 11.30 -4.07 -1.96
CA SER A 197 12.62 -3.87 -2.58
C SER A 197 12.60 -3.07 -3.88
N TYR A 198 11.48 -3.06 -4.59
CA TYR A 198 11.34 -2.36 -5.88
C TYR A 198 10.38 -1.17 -5.84
N LEU A 199 9.65 -0.96 -4.73
CA LEU A 199 8.69 0.14 -4.64
C LEU A 199 9.34 1.52 -4.75
N GLY A 200 10.60 1.65 -4.34
CA GLY A 200 11.36 2.90 -4.53
C GLY A 200 11.50 3.28 -6.00
N GLU A 201 11.73 2.30 -6.88
CA GLU A 201 11.79 2.48 -8.33
C GLU A 201 10.41 2.82 -8.91
N VAL A 202 9.37 2.11 -8.47
CA VAL A 202 7.97 2.43 -8.86
C VAL A 202 7.61 3.86 -8.52
N ILE A 203 7.88 4.30 -7.29
CA ILE A 203 7.60 5.67 -6.83
C ILE A 203 8.38 6.70 -7.66
N ARG A 204 9.61 6.40 -8.03
CA ARG A 204 10.44 7.27 -8.87
C ARG A 204 9.86 7.39 -10.29
N LEU A 205 9.54 6.26 -10.93
CA LEU A 205 8.96 6.22 -12.27
C LEU A 205 7.65 7.00 -12.34
N GLU A 206 6.75 6.79 -11.39
CA GLU A 206 5.47 7.50 -11.32
C GLU A 206 5.65 9.01 -11.13
N ARG A 207 6.60 9.44 -10.33
CA ARG A 207 6.91 10.87 -10.16
C ARG A 207 7.45 11.51 -11.46
N GLU A 208 8.33 10.82 -12.16
CA GLU A 208 8.91 11.29 -13.42
C GLU A 208 7.83 11.43 -14.51
N THR A 209 6.95 10.45 -14.64
CA THR A 209 5.80 10.46 -15.57
C THR A 209 4.87 11.62 -15.27
N ASN A 210 4.45 11.80 -14.03
CA ASN A 210 3.55 12.87 -13.60
C ASN A 210 4.15 14.28 -13.85
N VAL A 211 5.46 14.44 -13.68
CA VAL A 211 6.14 15.73 -13.99
C VAL A 211 6.16 15.98 -15.49
N PHE A 212 6.37 14.95 -16.30
CA PHE A 212 6.41 15.07 -17.77
C PHE A 212 5.02 15.41 -18.32
N GLU A 213 3.97 14.75 -17.85
CA GLU A 213 2.58 14.99 -18.28
C GLU A 213 2.12 16.41 -17.93
N ARG A 214 2.37 16.89 -16.72
CA ARG A 214 2.06 18.29 -16.33
C ARG A 214 2.74 19.31 -17.23
N LYS A 215 4.02 19.11 -17.57
CA LYS A 215 4.74 19.99 -18.49
C LYS A 215 4.20 19.96 -19.92
N LYS A 216 3.66 18.83 -20.35
CA LYS A 216 3.03 18.66 -21.66
C LYS A 216 1.69 19.41 -21.72
N GLU A 217 0.87 19.28 -20.69
CA GLU A 217 -0.41 20.01 -20.56
C GLU A 217 -0.18 21.54 -20.53
N GLU A 218 0.78 22.02 -19.76
CA GLU A 218 1.15 23.44 -19.73
C GLU A 218 1.60 23.98 -21.10
N ARG A 219 2.28 23.17 -21.92
CA ARG A 219 2.70 23.55 -23.29
C ARG A 219 1.58 23.53 -24.31
N THR A 220 0.50 22.78 -24.07
CA THR A 220 -0.64 22.65 -24.99
C THR A 220 -1.66 23.77 -24.76
N LEU A 221 -1.54 24.52 -23.67
CA LEU A 221 -2.39 25.67 -23.33
C LEU A 221 -1.89 27.01 -23.89
N TRP A 222 -0.76 27.00 -24.66
CA TRP A 222 -0.19 28.17 -25.37
C TRP A 222 -0.13 27.90 -26.88
#